data_c206ae101f66f620c47a0a45603624dd
#
_entry.id   c206ae101f66f620c47a0a45603624dd
#
_cell.length_a   1.000
_cell.length_b   1.000
_cell.length_c   1.000
_cell.angle_alpha   90.00
_cell.angle_beta   90.00
_cell.angle_gamma   90.00
#
_symmetry.space_group_name_H-M   'P 1'
#
loop_
_entity.id
_entity.type
_entity.pdbx_description
1 polymer ?
#
loop_
_entity_poly.entity_id
_entity_poly.type
_entity_poly.pdbx_seq_one_letter_code
_entity_poly.pdbx_strand_id
1 'polypeptide(L)'
;MRAPGIGPTRFARLLTHYGSAAAVFAADHAELRQLDLPATALDALRQPDWRRVEQDLAWLERPDNHLLQLDDPRYPPLLRQIAYPPPLLFVHGDPECLRAPQLAIVGTRNPTPLGRETAHHFAAHLAGAGLVITSGLALGIDAAAHQGALAGNGRTVAVMGTSLERVYPAKHRDLAHAIAERGALVSELPIGTPALAENFPRRNRLISGLALGVLVVEAAIQSGSLITARLALDQGREVFAIPGSIHNPLAKGCHALIRQGAKLVETATDILEELGPL
;
A
#
# COMPACT_ATOMS: atom_id res chain seq x y z
N MET A 1 -0.10 -18.10 -4.66
CA MET A 1 -0.54 -16.75 -5.04
C MET A 1 -1.00 -16.62 -6.50
N ARG A 2 -0.42 -17.35 -7.45
CA ARG A 2 -0.86 -17.34 -8.86
C ARG A 2 -2.13 -18.16 -9.14
N ALA A 3 -2.58 -19.00 -8.21
CA ALA A 3 -3.79 -19.78 -8.35
C ALA A 3 -5.04 -18.90 -8.26
N PRO A 4 -5.90 -18.84 -9.29
CA PRO A 4 -7.15 -18.09 -9.26
C PRO A 4 -8.02 -18.49 -8.07
N GLY A 5 -8.60 -17.50 -7.37
CA GLY A 5 -9.44 -17.77 -6.21
C GLY A 5 -8.70 -18.04 -4.90
N ILE A 6 -7.35 -18.08 -4.89
CA ILE A 6 -6.55 -18.14 -3.67
C ILE A 6 -6.04 -16.74 -3.35
N GLY A 7 -6.84 -15.99 -2.59
CA GLY A 7 -6.43 -14.71 -2.00
C GLY A 7 -5.72 -14.91 -0.64
N PRO A 8 -5.29 -13.80 0.02
CA PRO A 8 -4.54 -13.87 1.28
C PRO A 8 -5.18 -14.75 2.35
N THR A 9 -6.48 -14.66 2.54
CA THR A 9 -7.22 -15.45 3.55
C THR A 9 -7.16 -16.96 3.27
N ARG A 10 -7.44 -17.37 2.02
CA ARG A 10 -7.36 -18.79 1.66
C ARG A 10 -5.94 -19.31 1.67
N PHE A 11 -4.99 -18.48 1.26
CA PHE A 11 -3.57 -18.80 1.34
C PHE A 11 -3.15 -19.07 2.79
N ALA A 12 -3.49 -18.18 3.73
CA ALA A 12 -3.18 -18.36 5.14
C ALA A 12 -3.81 -19.64 5.72
N ARG A 13 -5.10 -19.92 5.39
CA ARG A 13 -5.79 -21.15 5.81
C ARG A 13 -5.07 -22.40 5.30
N LEU A 14 -4.65 -22.41 4.03
CA LEU A 14 -3.93 -23.52 3.45
C LEU A 14 -2.59 -23.75 4.14
N LEU A 15 -1.82 -22.69 4.41
CA LEU A 15 -0.55 -22.82 5.12
C LEU A 15 -0.74 -23.26 6.57
N THR A 16 -1.76 -22.75 7.27
CA THR A 16 -2.08 -23.20 8.64
C THR A 16 -2.42 -24.68 8.68
N HIS A 17 -3.15 -25.18 7.66
CA HIS A 17 -3.61 -26.56 7.60
C HIS A 17 -2.48 -27.54 7.20
N TYR A 18 -1.68 -27.19 6.19
CA TYR A 18 -0.65 -28.05 5.62
C TYR A 18 0.78 -27.71 6.06
N GLY A 19 1.00 -26.63 6.75
CA GLY A 19 2.31 -26.18 7.23
C GLY A 19 3.21 -25.52 6.17
N SER A 20 3.09 -25.90 4.88
CA SER A 20 3.91 -25.32 3.81
C SER A 20 3.19 -25.33 2.46
N ALA A 21 3.62 -24.46 1.55
CA ALA A 21 3.12 -24.46 0.17
C ALA A 21 3.44 -25.79 -0.55
N ALA A 22 4.61 -26.37 -0.31
CA ALA A 22 4.98 -27.66 -0.87
C ALA A 22 4.01 -28.77 -0.44
N ALA A 23 3.63 -28.79 0.84
CA ALA A 23 2.65 -29.75 1.36
C ALA A 23 1.26 -29.54 0.75
N VAL A 24 0.85 -28.28 0.47
CA VAL A 24 -0.41 -28.00 -0.26
C VAL A 24 -0.40 -28.60 -1.66
N PHE A 25 0.72 -28.51 -2.39
CA PHE A 25 0.84 -29.11 -3.72
C PHE A 25 0.95 -30.63 -3.69
N ALA A 26 1.42 -31.23 -2.59
CA ALA A 26 1.51 -32.67 -2.40
C ALA A 26 0.21 -33.30 -1.83
N ALA A 27 -0.75 -32.49 -1.37
CA ALA A 27 -1.99 -32.96 -0.76
C ALA A 27 -2.92 -33.65 -1.75
N ASP A 28 -3.70 -34.63 -1.25
CA ASP A 28 -4.70 -35.30 -2.08
C ASP A 28 -5.80 -34.30 -2.49
N HIS A 29 -6.22 -34.44 -3.73
CA HIS A 29 -7.27 -33.60 -4.32
C HIS A 29 -8.63 -33.77 -3.61
N ALA A 30 -8.90 -34.93 -3.01
CA ALA A 30 -10.10 -35.18 -2.23
C ALA A 30 -10.09 -34.37 -0.91
N GLU A 31 -8.93 -34.23 -0.26
CA GLU A 31 -8.75 -33.39 0.94
C GLU A 31 -8.90 -31.90 0.61
N LEU A 32 -8.27 -31.43 -0.48
CA LEU A 32 -8.36 -30.05 -0.91
C LEU A 32 -9.81 -29.60 -1.21
N ARG A 33 -10.65 -30.52 -1.74
CA ARG A 33 -12.08 -30.25 -1.99
C ARG A 33 -12.88 -29.99 -0.71
N GLN A 34 -12.45 -30.52 0.44
CA GLN A 34 -13.11 -30.31 1.74
C GLN A 34 -12.85 -28.92 2.34
N LEU A 35 -11.88 -28.17 1.77
CA LEU A 35 -11.46 -26.86 2.31
C LEU A 35 -12.20 -25.66 1.72
N ASP A 36 -13.35 -25.85 1.09
CA ASP A 36 -14.17 -24.79 0.49
C ASP A 36 -13.37 -23.91 -0.51
N LEU A 37 -12.59 -24.55 -1.36
CA LEU A 37 -11.86 -23.90 -2.44
C LEU A 37 -12.72 -23.88 -3.71
N PRO A 38 -12.72 -22.76 -4.47
CA PRO A 38 -13.40 -22.71 -5.74
C PRO A 38 -12.75 -23.69 -6.74
N ALA A 39 -13.54 -24.24 -7.69
CA ALA A 39 -13.06 -25.19 -8.68
C ALA A 39 -11.82 -24.69 -9.43
N THR A 40 -11.80 -23.39 -9.79
CA THR A 40 -10.66 -22.74 -10.44
C THR A 40 -9.37 -22.78 -9.61
N ALA A 41 -9.47 -22.74 -8.29
CA ALA A 41 -8.32 -22.86 -7.39
C ALA A 41 -7.81 -24.31 -7.33
N LEU A 42 -8.73 -25.29 -7.26
CA LEU A 42 -8.40 -26.71 -7.28
C LEU A 42 -7.70 -27.12 -8.59
N ASP A 43 -8.21 -26.64 -9.72
CA ASP A 43 -7.61 -26.89 -11.04
C ASP A 43 -6.21 -26.28 -11.13
N ALA A 44 -6.03 -25.05 -10.63
CA ALA A 44 -4.74 -24.37 -10.64
C ALA A 44 -3.71 -24.98 -9.66
N LEU A 45 -4.15 -25.60 -8.56
CA LEU A 45 -3.26 -26.38 -7.69
C LEU A 45 -2.85 -27.70 -8.33
N ARG A 46 -3.74 -28.30 -9.11
CA ARG A 46 -3.46 -29.57 -9.85
C ARG A 46 -2.54 -29.34 -11.05
N GLN A 47 -2.74 -28.24 -11.77
CA GLN A 47 -1.98 -27.88 -12.97
C GLN A 47 -1.49 -26.42 -12.86
N PRO A 48 -0.43 -26.18 -12.07
CA PRO A 48 0.10 -24.84 -11.90
C PRO A 48 0.63 -24.25 -13.21
N ASP A 49 0.35 -23.01 -13.46
CA ASP A 49 0.94 -22.27 -14.58
C ASP A 49 2.38 -21.84 -14.23
N TRP A 50 3.32 -22.78 -14.37
CA TRP A 50 4.73 -22.56 -14.09
C TRP A 50 5.35 -21.45 -14.94
N ARG A 51 4.87 -21.26 -16.17
CA ARG A 51 5.35 -20.18 -17.04
C ARG A 51 5.18 -18.81 -16.39
N ARG A 52 4.07 -18.58 -15.67
CA ARG A 52 3.86 -17.33 -14.93
C ARG A 52 4.75 -17.24 -13.69
N VAL A 53 5.06 -18.34 -13.05
CA VAL A 53 6.01 -18.36 -11.92
C VAL A 53 7.43 -18.03 -12.42
N GLU A 54 7.83 -18.57 -13.57
CA GLU A 54 9.11 -18.25 -14.21
C GLU A 54 9.24 -16.75 -14.53
N GLN A 55 8.13 -16.08 -14.90
CA GLN A 55 8.14 -14.62 -15.08
C GLN A 55 8.43 -13.85 -13.76
N ASP A 56 7.86 -14.31 -12.63
CA ASP A 56 8.17 -13.72 -11.31
C ASP A 56 9.64 -13.93 -10.96
N LEU A 57 10.18 -15.13 -11.20
CA LEU A 57 11.57 -15.46 -10.94
C LEU A 57 12.55 -14.64 -11.82
N ALA A 58 12.26 -14.56 -13.11
CA ALA A 58 13.07 -13.75 -14.05
C ALA A 58 13.04 -12.25 -13.68
N TRP A 59 11.92 -11.77 -13.12
CA TRP A 59 11.86 -10.40 -12.60
C TRP A 59 12.76 -10.23 -11.37
N LEU A 60 12.83 -11.21 -10.49
CA LEU A 60 13.66 -11.19 -9.28
C LEU A 60 15.18 -11.23 -9.57
N GLU A 61 15.59 -11.72 -10.73
CA GLU A 61 17.02 -11.70 -11.15
C GLU A 61 17.53 -10.30 -11.48
N ARG A 62 16.65 -9.33 -11.66
CA ARG A 62 17.06 -7.93 -11.94
C ARG A 62 17.50 -7.24 -10.65
N PRO A 63 18.46 -6.30 -10.74
CA PRO A 63 18.90 -5.51 -9.59
C PRO A 63 17.75 -4.81 -8.89
N ASP A 64 17.85 -4.65 -7.57
CA ASP A 64 16.91 -3.92 -6.71
C ASP A 64 15.49 -4.50 -6.68
N ASN A 65 15.29 -5.71 -7.23
CA ASN A 65 14.04 -6.44 -7.14
C ASN A 65 14.07 -7.47 -6.01
N HIS A 66 13.06 -7.43 -5.17
CA HIS A 66 12.96 -8.29 -3.99
C HIS A 66 11.56 -8.89 -3.90
N LEU A 67 11.47 -10.10 -3.32
CA LEU A 67 10.23 -10.73 -2.93
C LEU A 67 10.29 -11.01 -1.43
N LEU A 68 9.45 -10.34 -0.66
CA LEU A 68 9.37 -10.56 0.78
C LEU A 68 8.21 -11.51 1.07
N GLN A 69 8.50 -12.62 1.72
CA GLN A 69 7.49 -13.53 2.27
C GLN A 69 7.05 -13.04 3.64
N LEU A 70 5.92 -13.51 4.13
CA LEU A 70 5.37 -13.06 5.40
C LEU A 70 6.29 -13.37 6.60
N ASP A 71 7.12 -14.41 6.50
CA ASP A 71 8.12 -14.82 7.50
C ASP A 71 9.52 -14.19 7.28
N ASP A 72 9.74 -13.47 6.17
CA ASP A 72 10.98 -12.74 5.93
C ASP A 72 11.21 -11.70 7.04
N PRO A 73 12.42 -11.64 7.66
CA PRO A 73 12.72 -10.65 8.69
C PRO A 73 12.63 -9.19 8.21
N ARG A 74 12.74 -8.94 6.90
CA ARG A 74 12.54 -7.62 6.27
C ARG A 74 11.08 -7.26 6.04
N TYR A 75 10.14 -8.22 6.24
CA TYR A 75 8.72 -7.95 6.04
C TYR A 75 8.24 -6.89 7.04
N PRO A 76 7.48 -5.85 6.60
CA PRO A 76 7.08 -4.72 7.44
C PRO A 76 6.29 -5.15 8.68
N PRO A 77 6.73 -4.81 9.90
CA PRO A 77 6.08 -5.28 11.14
C PRO A 77 4.62 -4.84 11.25
N LEU A 78 4.33 -3.59 10.89
CA LEU A 78 2.98 -3.04 10.94
C LEU A 78 2.06 -3.71 9.92
N LEU A 79 2.56 -4.00 8.71
CA LEU A 79 1.79 -4.68 7.67
C LEU A 79 1.47 -6.13 8.05
N ARG A 80 2.34 -6.79 8.84
CA ARG A 80 2.10 -8.16 9.34
C ARG A 80 0.90 -8.23 10.29
N GLN A 81 0.57 -7.13 10.95
CA GLN A 81 -0.48 -7.05 11.97
C GLN A 81 -1.89 -6.83 11.39
N ILE A 82 -2.03 -6.44 10.13
CA ILE A 82 -3.36 -6.22 9.54
C ILE A 82 -4.12 -7.54 9.39
N ALA A 83 -5.45 -7.48 9.34
CA ALA A 83 -6.32 -8.67 9.27
C ALA A 83 -5.99 -9.62 8.10
N TYR A 84 -5.52 -9.10 6.99
CA TYR A 84 -5.18 -9.85 5.78
C TYR A 84 -3.84 -9.40 5.20
N PRO A 85 -2.71 -9.72 5.86
CA PRO A 85 -1.39 -9.36 5.35
C PRO A 85 -1.12 -10.08 4.02
N PRO A 86 -0.51 -9.43 3.03
CA PRO A 86 -0.14 -10.10 1.79
C PRO A 86 0.92 -11.15 2.06
N PRO A 87 0.71 -12.43 1.63
CA PRO A 87 1.68 -13.49 1.85
C PRO A 87 3.02 -13.26 1.14
N LEU A 88 2.96 -12.52 0.03
CA LEU A 88 4.11 -12.12 -0.79
C LEU A 88 4.00 -10.63 -1.08
N LEU A 89 5.12 -9.95 -1.00
CA LEU A 89 5.25 -8.54 -1.31
C LEU A 89 6.41 -8.36 -2.29
N PHE A 90 6.09 -7.93 -3.50
CA PHE A 90 7.07 -7.55 -4.52
C PHE A 90 7.55 -6.13 -4.20
N VAL A 91 8.86 -5.93 -4.22
CA VAL A 91 9.50 -4.65 -3.90
C VAL A 91 10.54 -4.34 -4.98
N HIS A 92 10.54 -3.11 -5.47
CA HIS A 92 11.59 -2.58 -6.34
C HIS A 92 12.16 -1.31 -5.69
N GLY A 93 13.47 -1.31 -5.42
CA GLY A 93 14.16 -0.31 -4.64
C GLY A 93 14.62 -0.84 -3.28
N ASP A 94 14.71 0.01 -2.26
CA ASP A 94 15.23 -0.33 -0.93
C ASP A 94 14.15 -1.01 -0.03
N PRO A 95 14.23 -2.32 0.25
CA PRO A 95 13.27 -2.99 1.11
C PRO A 95 13.37 -2.55 2.59
N GLU A 96 14.50 -2.02 3.04
CA GLU A 96 14.68 -1.59 4.43
C GLU A 96 13.82 -0.36 4.76
N CYS A 97 13.47 0.47 3.78
CA CYS A 97 12.58 1.60 4.00
C CYS A 97 11.15 1.17 4.43
N LEU A 98 10.76 -0.09 4.16
CA LEU A 98 9.46 -0.63 4.56
C LEU A 98 9.35 -0.89 6.08
N ARG A 99 10.47 -0.99 6.78
CA ARG A 99 10.53 -1.22 8.24
C ARG A 99 10.66 0.07 9.03
N ALA A 100 11.05 1.15 8.38
CA ALA A 100 11.16 2.46 9.01
C ALA A 100 9.76 3.00 9.41
N PRO A 101 9.68 3.93 10.37
CA PRO A 101 8.44 4.64 10.70
C PRO A 101 7.88 5.35 9.45
N GLN A 102 6.59 5.15 9.16
CA GLN A 102 5.96 5.68 7.96
C GLN A 102 4.70 6.48 8.27
N LEU A 103 4.45 7.52 7.49
CA LEU A 103 3.15 8.21 7.46
C LEU A 103 2.55 8.10 6.05
N ALA A 104 1.31 7.68 5.97
CA ALA A 104 0.58 7.69 4.70
C ALA A 104 -0.03 9.07 4.44
N ILE A 105 0.12 9.61 3.23
CA ILE A 105 -0.52 10.85 2.79
C ILE A 105 -1.40 10.54 1.58
N VAL A 106 -2.70 10.79 1.71
CA VAL A 106 -3.70 10.47 0.68
C VAL A 106 -4.69 11.61 0.48
N GLY A 107 -5.39 11.59 -0.66
CA GLY A 107 -6.42 12.60 -0.92
C GLY A 107 -7.03 12.48 -2.31
N THR A 108 -7.63 13.57 -2.76
CA THR A 108 -8.27 13.67 -4.06
C THR A 108 -7.26 13.55 -5.22
N ARG A 109 -7.70 12.97 -6.33
CA ARG A 109 -6.93 12.92 -7.58
C ARG A 109 -6.88 14.26 -8.31
N ASN A 110 -7.81 15.17 -8.00
CA ASN A 110 -7.92 16.51 -8.57
C ASN A 110 -7.93 17.56 -7.45
N PRO A 111 -6.78 17.79 -6.79
CA PRO A 111 -6.67 18.76 -5.70
C PRO A 111 -6.72 20.19 -6.21
N THR A 112 -7.06 21.10 -5.30
CA THR A 112 -6.82 22.52 -5.51
C THR A 112 -5.30 22.77 -5.58
N PRO A 113 -4.85 23.92 -6.14
CA PRO A 113 -3.44 24.32 -6.06
C PRO A 113 -2.92 24.31 -4.61
N LEU A 114 -3.70 24.87 -3.67
CA LEU A 114 -3.35 24.89 -2.25
C LEU A 114 -3.27 23.50 -1.63
N GLY A 115 -4.23 22.59 -1.94
CA GLY A 115 -4.19 21.22 -1.44
C GLY A 115 -2.96 20.45 -1.93
N ARG A 116 -2.55 20.67 -3.18
CA ARG A 116 -1.32 20.11 -3.74
C ARG A 116 -0.07 20.61 -3.01
N GLU A 117 0.01 21.93 -2.80
CA GLU A 117 1.10 22.58 -2.08
C GLU A 117 1.16 22.10 -0.63
N THR A 118 0.03 22.03 0.06
CA THR A 118 -0.08 21.50 1.41
C THR A 118 0.45 20.07 1.49
N ALA A 119 0.01 19.16 0.61
CA ALA A 119 0.50 17.79 0.60
C ALA A 119 2.01 17.71 0.38
N HIS A 120 2.55 18.52 -0.53
CA HIS A 120 3.98 18.60 -0.80
C HIS A 120 4.76 19.10 0.42
N HIS A 121 4.33 20.17 1.07
CA HIS A 121 5.01 20.76 2.22
C HIS A 121 4.97 19.82 3.43
N PHE A 122 3.82 19.23 3.76
CA PHE A 122 3.73 18.25 4.84
C PHE A 122 4.66 17.05 4.58
N ALA A 123 4.64 16.51 3.35
CA ALA A 123 5.51 15.40 2.99
C ALA A 123 7.00 15.75 3.10
N ALA A 124 7.41 16.94 2.64
CA ALA A 124 8.80 17.39 2.72
C ALA A 124 9.26 17.55 4.17
N HIS A 125 8.44 18.17 5.02
CA HIS A 125 8.78 18.39 6.43
C HIS A 125 8.86 17.06 7.19
N LEU A 126 7.86 16.20 7.07
CA LEU A 126 7.80 14.90 7.75
C LEU A 126 8.92 13.96 7.29
N ALA A 127 9.22 13.96 5.98
CA ALA A 127 10.34 13.20 5.44
C ALA A 127 11.70 13.71 5.94
N GLY A 128 11.86 15.04 6.06
CA GLY A 128 13.04 15.68 6.67
C GLY A 128 13.17 15.38 8.17
N ALA A 129 12.06 15.09 8.86
CA ALA A 129 12.05 14.64 10.25
C ALA A 129 12.31 13.13 10.43
N GLY A 130 12.53 12.37 9.34
CA GLY A 130 12.90 10.95 9.37
C GLY A 130 11.78 9.97 9.07
N LEU A 131 10.55 10.42 8.86
CA LEU A 131 9.44 9.57 8.44
C LEU A 131 9.56 9.18 6.96
N VAL A 132 9.24 7.95 6.63
CA VAL A 132 9.02 7.53 5.24
C VAL A 132 7.59 7.90 4.83
N ILE A 133 7.45 8.58 3.70
CA ILE A 133 6.11 8.96 3.19
C ILE A 133 5.56 7.86 2.31
N THR A 134 4.42 7.30 2.70
CA THR A 134 3.75 6.24 1.95
C THR A 134 2.53 6.79 1.23
N SER A 135 2.33 6.40 -0.04
CA SER A 135 1.14 6.76 -0.79
C SER A 135 0.88 5.80 -1.96
N GLY A 136 -0.13 6.07 -2.77
CA GLY A 136 -0.59 5.15 -3.81
C GLY A 136 -0.18 5.50 -5.23
N LEU A 137 0.69 6.48 -5.44
CA LEU A 137 1.12 6.95 -6.78
C LEU A 137 -0.03 7.42 -7.67
N ALA A 138 -1.21 7.70 -7.13
CA ALA A 138 -2.33 8.26 -7.88
C ALA A 138 -2.05 9.71 -8.29
N LEU A 139 -2.90 10.24 -9.20
CA LEU A 139 -2.89 11.66 -9.52
C LEU A 139 -3.19 12.49 -8.27
N GLY A 140 -2.76 13.74 -8.27
CA GLY A 140 -3.14 14.72 -7.25
C GLY A 140 -2.33 14.61 -5.98
N ILE A 141 -2.99 14.39 -4.85
CA ILE A 141 -2.36 14.41 -3.52
C ILE A 141 -1.26 13.36 -3.38
N ASP A 142 -1.48 12.13 -3.85
CA ASP A 142 -0.48 11.06 -3.77
C ASP A 142 0.84 11.47 -4.45
N ALA A 143 0.74 11.99 -5.68
CA ALA A 143 1.92 12.44 -6.42
C ALA A 143 2.62 13.61 -5.73
N ALA A 144 1.86 14.58 -5.21
CA ALA A 144 2.42 15.72 -4.47
C ALA A 144 3.14 15.28 -3.19
N ALA A 145 2.60 14.28 -2.48
CA ALA A 145 3.22 13.70 -1.30
C ALA A 145 4.57 13.04 -1.62
N HIS A 146 4.63 12.20 -2.68
CA HIS A 146 5.90 11.61 -3.11
C HIS A 146 6.92 12.67 -3.54
N GLN A 147 6.51 13.66 -4.33
CA GLN A 147 7.36 14.76 -4.76
C GLN A 147 7.89 15.58 -3.56
N GLY A 148 7.04 15.86 -2.57
CA GLY A 148 7.43 16.54 -1.35
C GLY A 148 8.46 15.76 -0.54
N ALA A 149 8.26 14.46 -0.35
CA ALA A 149 9.22 13.61 0.36
C ALA A 149 10.60 13.60 -0.32
N LEU A 150 10.63 13.50 -1.65
CA LEU A 150 11.87 13.54 -2.44
C LEU A 150 12.54 14.92 -2.37
N ALA A 151 11.75 16.02 -2.40
CA ALA A 151 12.26 17.38 -2.26
C ALA A 151 12.83 17.65 -0.86
N GLY A 152 12.25 17.04 0.19
CA GLY A 152 12.77 17.07 1.56
C GLY A 152 13.97 16.15 1.81
N ASN A 153 14.59 15.60 0.75
CA ASN A 153 15.69 14.62 0.81
C ASN A 153 15.38 13.36 1.62
N GLY A 154 14.09 13.07 1.84
CA GLY A 154 13.63 11.88 2.54
C GLY A 154 13.30 10.71 1.62
N ARG A 155 12.81 9.63 2.22
CA ARG A 155 12.40 8.41 1.54
C ARG A 155 10.90 8.35 1.35
N THR A 156 10.45 7.64 0.31
CA THR A 156 9.03 7.46 0.06
C THR A 156 8.73 6.07 -0.51
N VAL A 157 7.58 5.52 -0.16
CA VAL A 157 7.10 4.20 -0.60
C VAL A 157 5.83 4.37 -1.41
N ALA A 158 5.86 3.94 -2.66
CA ALA A 158 4.66 3.91 -3.50
C ALA A 158 4.06 2.49 -3.52
N VAL A 159 2.87 2.36 -2.96
CA VAL A 159 2.12 1.10 -3.03
C VAL A 159 1.33 1.06 -4.33
N MET A 160 1.55 0.03 -5.14
CA MET A 160 0.99 -0.06 -6.50
C MET A 160 -0.31 -0.86 -6.52
N GLY A 161 -1.27 -0.43 -7.34
CA GLY A 161 -2.48 -1.20 -7.68
C GLY A 161 -2.33 -2.06 -8.95
N THR A 162 -1.08 -2.18 -9.44
CA THR A 162 -0.65 -2.97 -10.60
C THR A 162 0.54 -3.82 -10.20
N SER A 163 1.01 -4.72 -11.07
CA SER A 163 2.36 -5.29 -10.93
C SER A 163 3.42 -4.19 -11.11
N LEU A 164 4.64 -4.43 -10.59
CA LEU A 164 5.73 -3.45 -10.60
C LEU A 164 6.34 -3.17 -11.97
N GLU A 165 6.05 -3.98 -12.99
CA GLU A 165 6.45 -3.72 -14.37
C GLU A 165 5.63 -2.61 -15.04
N ARG A 166 4.53 -2.21 -14.43
CA ARG A 166 3.58 -1.27 -15.02
C ARG A 166 3.29 -0.11 -14.09
N VAL A 167 3.83 1.05 -14.44
CA VAL A 167 3.48 2.29 -13.75
C VAL A 167 2.10 2.78 -14.20
N TYR A 168 1.21 2.98 -13.23
CA TYR A 168 -0.10 3.56 -13.45
C TYR A 168 -0.36 4.70 -12.44
N PRO A 169 -0.73 5.90 -12.90
CA PRO A 169 -0.87 6.32 -14.29
C PRO A 169 0.48 6.45 -15.02
N ALA A 170 0.51 6.21 -16.33
CA ALA A 170 1.74 6.19 -17.13
C ALA A 170 2.54 7.51 -17.06
N LYS A 171 1.88 8.63 -16.81
CA LYS A 171 2.52 9.95 -16.66
C LYS A 171 3.38 10.08 -15.37
N HIS A 172 3.28 9.14 -14.44
CA HIS A 172 4.10 9.09 -13.22
C HIS A 172 5.31 8.17 -13.36
N ARG A 173 5.71 7.82 -14.60
CA ARG A 173 6.87 6.95 -14.83
C ARG A 173 8.15 7.53 -14.21
N ASP A 174 8.45 8.79 -14.48
CA ASP A 174 9.66 9.45 -13.96
C ASP A 174 9.62 9.57 -12.43
N LEU A 175 8.43 9.87 -11.87
CA LEU A 175 8.24 9.88 -10.42
C LEU A 175 8.46 8.48 -9.81
N ALA A 176 7.95 7.43 -10.45
CA ALA A 176 8.15 6.06 -9.99
C ALA A 176 9.65 5.66 -9.99
N HIS A 177 10.41 6.06 -11.01
CA HIS A 177 11.87 5.85 -11.04
C HIS A 177 12.56 6.58 -9.89
N ALA A 178 12.25 7.87 -9.70
CA ALA A 178 12.83 8.64 -8.59
C ALA A 178 12.47 8.06 -7.20
N ILE A 179 11.27 7.48 -7.05
CA ILE A 179 10.86 6.78 -5.82
C ILE A 179 11.69 5.52 -5.64
N ALA A 180 11.89 4.70 -6.68
CA ALA A 180 12.67 3.46 -6.59
C ALA A 180 14.14 3.72 -6.23
N GLU A 181 14.72 4.84 -6.69
CA GLU A 181 16.11 5.24 -6.37
C GLU A 181 16.32 5.65 -4.91
N ARG A 182 15.29 6.17 -4.22
CA ARG A 182 15.41 6.73 -2.87
C ARG A 182 14.50 6.06 -1.84
N GLY A 183 13.72 5.09 -2.24
CA GLY A 183 12.74 4.39 -1.43
C GLY A 183 12.33 3.11 -2.11
N ALA A 184 11.02 2.84 -2.24
CA ALA A 184 10.55 1.61 -2.88
C ALA A 184 9.20 1.75 -3.57
N LEU A 185 9.04 0.97 -4.64
CA LEU A 185 7.74 0.60 -5.21
C LEU A 185 7.34 -0.76 -4.64
N VAL A 186 6.10 -0.90 -4.21
CA VAL A 186 5.61 -2.11 -3.53
C VAL A 186 4.29 -2.58 -4.13
N SER A 187 4.14 -3.90 -4.34
CA SER A 187 2.89 -4.51 -4.80
C SER A 187 2.69 -5.90 -4.22
N GLU A 188 1.44 -6.24 -3.89
CA GLU A 188 1.06 -7.64 -3.61
C GLU A 188 0.71 -8.43 -4.86
N LEU A 189 0.67 -7.78 -6.02
CA LEU A 189 0.22 -8.35 -7.28
C LEU A 189 1.38 -8.97 -8.04
N PRO A 190 1.24 -10.23 -8.51
CA PRO A 190 2.26 -10.91 -9.30
C PRO A 190 2.59 -10.16 -10.60
N ILE A 191 3.80 -10.37 -11.12
CA ILE A 191 4.29 -9.76 -12.35
C ILE A 191 3.34 -10.05 -13.53
N GLY A 192 3.11 -9.04 -14.38
CA GLY A 192 2.15 -9.13 -15.49
C GLY A 192 0.69 -8.84 -15.13
N THR A 193 0.38 -8.55 -13.85
CA THR A 193 -1.00 -8.18 -13.47
C THR A 193 -1.35 -6.80 -14.03
N PRO A 194 -2.45 -6.67 -14.81
CA PRO A 194 -2.86 -5.40 -15.39
C PRO A 194 -3.46 -4.43 -14.37
N ALA A 195 -3.68 -3.18 -14.82
CA ALA A 195 -4.42 -2.18 -14.05
C ALA A 195 -5.92 -2.48 -14.07
N LEU A 196 -6.40 -3.22 -13.09
CA LEU A 196 -7.82 -3.48 -12.86
C LEU A 196 -8.38 -2.53 -11.82
N ALA A 197 -9.58 -1.98 -12.07
CA ALA A 197 -10.20 -0.98 -11.19
C ALA A 197 -10.35 -1.48 -9.74
N GLU A 198 -10.64 -2.76 -9.55
CA GLU A 198 -10.83 -3.41 -8.25
C GLU A 198 -9.54 -3.51 -7.42
N ASN A 199 -8.37 -3.49 -8.05
CA ASN A 199 -7.09 -3.59 -7.34
C ASN A 199 -6.77 -2.32 -6.54
N PHE A 200 -7.23 -1.15 -6.98
CA PHE A 200 -6.90 0.12 -6.32
C PHE A 200 -7.54 0.26 -4.93
N PRO A 201 -8.83 -0.02 -4.71
CA PRO A 201 -9.40 -0.04 -3.36
C PRO A 201 -8.79 -1.15 -2.47
N ARG A 202 -8.53 -2.33 -3.04
CA ARG A 202 -7.92 -3.46 -2.31
C ARG A 202 -6.52 -3.11 -1.81
N ARG A 203 -5.71 -2.45 -2.63
CA ARG A 203 -4.37 -1.99 -2.31
C ARG A 203 -4.34 -1.01 -1.12
N ASN A 204 -5.40 -0.19 -0.92
CA ASN A 204 -5.40 0.85 0.10
C ASN A 204 -5.14 0.32 1.52
N ARG A 205 -5.51 -0.94 1.81
CA ARG A 205 -5.18 -1.59 3.09
C ARG A 205 -3.67 -1.73 3.34
N LEU A 206 -2.87 -1.76 2.27
CA LEU A 206 -1.41 -1.81 2.39
C LEU A 206 -0.85 -0.41 2.68
N ILE A 207 -1.44 0.64 2.11
CA ILE A 207 -1.03 2.02 2.38
C ILE A 207 -1.20 2.31 3.88
N SER A 208 -2.39 2.07 4.44
CA SER A 208 -2.63 2.25 5.87
C SER A 208 -1.87 1.25 6.73
N GLY A 209 -1.74 0.00 6.26
CA GLY A 209 -1.06 -1.08 6.99
C GLY A 209 0.45 -0.90 7.15
N LEU A 210 1.11 -0.16 6.26
CA LEU A 210 2.53 0.19 6.35
C LEU A 210 2.79 1.37 7.29
N ALA A 211 1.80 2.20 7.56
CA ALA A 211 1.96 3.50 8.20
C ALA A 211 1.53 3.48 9.68
N LEU A 212 2.12 4.36 10.47
CA LEU A 212 1.71 4.68 11.85
C LEU A 212 0.38 5.45 11.86
N GLY A 213 0.14 6.25 10.81
CA GLY A 213 -1.07 7.03 10.64
C GLY A 213 -1.30 7.43 9.19
N VAL A 214 -2.48 7.96 8.91
CA VAL A 214 -2.92 8.42 7.58
C VAL A 214 -3.33 9.88 7.64
N LEU A 215 -2.65 10.74 6.89
CA LEU A 215 -3.04 12.13 6.66
C LEU A 215 -3.92 12.23 5.41
N VAL A 216 -5.12 12.80 5.58
CA VAL A 216 -6.02 13.14 4.47
C VAL A 216 -5.96 14.65 4.22
N VAL A 217 -5.46 15.07 3.05
CA VAL A 217 -5.25 16.50 2.75
C VAL A 217 -6.51 17.14 2.14
N GLU A 218 -7.05 16.59 1.09
CA GLU A 218 -8.33 16.98 0.49
C GLU A 218 -9.12 15.75 0.07
N ALA A 219 -10.40 15.68 0.42
CA ALA A 219 -11.30 14.61 0.06
C ALA A 219 -12.75 15.09 -0.06
N ALA A 220 -13.43 14.77 -1.14
CA ALA A 220 -14.88 14.82 -1.19
C ALA A 220 -15.48 13.68 -0.34
N ILE A 221 -16.76 13.78 0.04
CA ILE A 221 -17.44 12.77 0.89
C ILE A 221 -17.40 11.35 0.30
N GLN A 222 -17.36 11.23 -1.02
CA GLN A 222 -17.29 9.93 -1.71
C GLN A 222 -15.88 9.58 -2.21
N SER A 223 -14.85 10.24 -1.70
CA SER A 223 -13.46 10.00 -2.12
C SER A 223 -12.97 8.62 -1.70
N GLY A 224 -12.25 7.95 -2.60
CA GLY A 224 -11.53 6.70 -2.28
C GLY A 224 -10.48 6.83 -1.17
N SER A 225 -9.97 8.03 -0.91
CA SER A 225 -9.05 8.30 0.21
C SER A 225 -9.71 8.11 1.58
N LEU A 226 -11.03 8.32 1.69
CA LEU A 226 -11.77 8.02 2.92
C LEU A 226 -11.85 6.52 3.21
N ILE A 227 -11.73 5.66 2.18
CA ILE A 227 -11.60 4.21 2.38
C ILE A 227 -10.27 3.92 3.09
N THR A 228 -9.18 4.56 2.68
CA THR A 228 -7.87 4.40 3.33
C THR A 228 -7.90 4.86 4.78
N ALA A 229 -8.56 5.99 5.07
CA ALA A 229 -8.73 6.49 6.44
C ALA A 229 -9.53 5.51 7.33
N ARG A 230 -10.61 4.92 6.82
CA ARG A 230 -11.37 3.89 7.56
C ARG A 230 -10.54 2.64 7.81
N LEU A 231 -9.83 2.17 6.79
CA LEU A 231 -8.93 1.02 6.94
C LEU A 231 -7.83 1.28 7.97
N ALA A 232 -7.33 2.53 8.07
CA ALA A 232 -6.38 2.94 9.10
C ALA A 232 -6.98 2.78 10.50
N LEU A 233 -8.20 3.26 10.74
CA LEU A 233 -8.91 3.09 12.02
C LEU A 233 -9.13 1.62 12.35
N ASP A 234 -9.58 0.81 11.38
CA ASP A 234 -9.79 -0.64 11.56
C ASP A 234 -8.48 -1.38 11.90
N GLN A 235 -7.34 -0.81 11.52
CA GLN A 235 -5.99 -1.34 11.76
C GLN A 235 -5.33 -0.74 13.03
N GLY A 236 -6.04 0.12 13.78
CA GLY A 236 -5.51 0.80 14.97
C GLY A 236 -4.42 1.83 14.64
N ARG A 237 -4.55 2.52 13.50
CA ARG A 237 -3.63 3.59 13.06
C ARG A 237 -4.28 4.95 13.28
N GLU A 238 -3.45 5.96 13.52
CA GLU A 238 -3.90 7.34 13.66
C GLU A 238 -4.48 7.87 12.35
N VAL A 239 -5.47 8.75 12.45
CA VAL A 239 -6.04 9.44 11.29
C VAL A 239 -5.98 10.94 11.52
N PHE A 240 -5.33 11.63 10.59
CA PHE A 240 -5.16 13.06 10.56
C PHE A 240 -5.91 13.66 9.37
N ALA A 241 -6.47 14.85 9.54
CA ALA A 241 -7.16 15.53 8.46
C ALA A 241 -6.85 17.04 8.45
N ILE A 242 -6.55 17.56 7.26
CA ILE A 242 -6.37 18.99 7.05
C ILE A 242 -7.75 19.66 7.02
N PRO A 243 -8.00 20.71 7.83
CA PRO A 243 -9.23 21.48 7.76
C PRO A 243 -9.27 22.30 6.45
N GLY A 244 -10.43 22.78 6.08
CA GLY A 244 -10.59 23.64 4.92
C GLY A 244 -11.87 24.45 4.97
N SER A 245 -12.08 25.27 3.94
CA SER A 245 -13.31 26.08 3.85
C SER A 245 -14.55 25.20 3.79
N ILE A 246 -15.59 25.57 4.55
CA ILE A 246 -16.89 24.91 4.50
C ILE A 246 -17.56 24.98 3.11
N HIS A 247 -17.12 25.90 2.26
CA HIS A 247 -17.59 26.06 0.89
C HIS A 247 -16.80 25.22 -0.12
N ASN A 248 -15.66 24.63 0.28
CA ASN A 248 -14.87 23.76 -0.57
C ASN A 248 -15.42 22.30 -0.52
N PRO A 249 -15.94 21.75 -1.63
CA PRO A 249 -16.42 20.37 -1.67
C PRO A 249 -15.36 19.35 -1.28
N LEU A 250 -14.08 19.64 -1.58
CA LEU A 250 -12.93 18.78 -1.27
C LEU A 250 -12.51 18.81 0.20
N ALA A 251 -13.02 19.75 1.00
CA ALA A 251 -12.82 19.78 2.45
C ALA A 251 -13.88 18.94 3.21
N LYS A 252 -15.00 18.62 2.58
CA LYS A 252 -16.14 17.97 3.25
C LYS A 252 -15.78 16.56 3.79
N GLY A 253 -14.94 15.82 3.09
CA GLY A 253 -14.45 14.51 3.57
C GLY A 253 -13.56 14.64 4.79
N CYS A 254 -12.62 15.61 4.80
CA CYS A 254 -11.78 15.91 5.95
C CYS A 254 -12.61 16.34 7.15
N HIS A 255 -13.60 17.22 6.95
CA HIS A 255 -14.53 17.63 8.02
C HIS A 255 -15.34 16.45 8.58
N ALA A 256 -15.74 15.50 7.73
CA ALA A 256 -16.43 14.30 8.17
C ALA A 256 -15.53 13.42 9.05
N LEU A 257 -14.25 13.24 8.67
CA LEU A 257 -13.26 12.52 9.46
C LEU A 257 -13.01 13.19 10.81
N ILE A 258 -12.82 14.52 10.84
CA ILE A 258 -12.61 15.30 12.08
C ILE A 258 -13.80 15.10 13.04
N ARG A 259 -15.04 15.17 12.54
CA ARG A 259 -16.24 14.90 13.35
C ARG A 259 -16.33 13.47 13.85
N GLN A 260 -15.64 12.52 13.22
CA GLN A 260 -15.56 11.12 13.62
C GLN A 260 -14.36 10.83 14.55
N GLY A 261 -13.61 11.85 14.93
CA GLY A 261 -12.49 11.74 15.86
C GLY A 261 -11.11 11.78 15.22
N ALA A 262 -10.99 11.96 13.89
CA ALA A 262 -9.69 12.20 13.30
C ALA A 262 -9.08 13.50 13.82
N LYS A 263 -7.77 13.51 14.12
CA LYS A 263 -7.08 14.70 14.61
C LYS A 263 -7.00 15.75 13.51
N LEU A 264 -7.54 16.92 13.80
CA LEU A 264 -7.32 18.11 12.96
C LEU A 264 -5.85 18.52 13.09
N VAL A 265 -5.17 18.74 11.96
CA VAL A 265 -3.78 19.18 11.91
C VAL A 265 -3.63 20.38 10.99
N GLU A 266 -2.84 21.36 11.45
CA GLU A 266 -2.52 22.59 10.72
C GLU A 266 -1.03 22.61 10.35
N THR A 267 -0.20 21.87 11.10
CA THR A 267 1.24 21.79 10.91
C THR A 267 1.72 20.31 10.93
N ALA A 268 2.88 20.06 10.36
CA ALA A 268 3.51 18.75 10.45
C ALA A 268 3.92 18.39 11.90
N THR A 269 4.17 19.40 12.74
CA THR A 269 4.48 19.21 14.16
C THR A 269 3.33 18.58 14.91
N ASP A 270 2.06 18.93 14.59
CA ASP A 270 0.89 18.32 15.21
C ASP A 270 0.84 16.80 15.02
N ILE A 271 1.35 16.33 13.87
CA ILE A 271 1.46 14.89 13.56
C ILE A 271 2.58 14.24 14.36
N LEU A 272 3.77 14.90 14.40
CA LEU A 272 4.94 14.37 15.12
C LEU A 272 4.67 14.27 16.61
N GLU A 273 4.00 15.25 17.21
CA GLU A 273 3.61 15.23 18.62
C GLU A 273 2.65 14.09 18.94
N GLU A 274 1.69 13.80 18.04
CA GLU A 274 0.72 12.72 18.24
C GLU A 274 1.37 11.34 18.09
N LEU A 275 2.28 11.18 17.13
CA LEU A 275 2.97 9.90 16.90
C LEU A 275 3.99 9.59 18.02
N GLY A 276 4.45 10.60 18.73
CA GLY A 276 5.46 10.46 19.77
C GLY A 276 6.88 10.16 19.22
N PRO A 277 7.78 9.67 20.08
CA PRO A 277 9.14 9.31 19.66
C PRO A 277 9.12 8.22 18.57
N LEU A 278 9.85 8.44 17.48
CA LEU A 278 9.90 7.58 16.29
C LEU A 278 10.99 6.51 16.42
#